data_f719d0a4a40f712c6bbb137586fdfbd2
#
_entry.id   f719d0a4a40f712c6bbb137586fdfbd2
#
_cell.length_a   1.000
_cell.length_b   1.000
_cell.length_c   1.000
_cell.angle_alpha   90.00
_cell.angle_beta   90.00
_cell.angle_gamma   90.00
#
_symmetry.space_group_name_H-M   'P 1'
#
loop_
_entity.id
_entity.type
_entity.pdbx_description
1 polymer ?
#
loop_
_entity_poly.entity_id
_entity_poly.type
_entity_poly.pdbx_seq_one_letter_code
_entity_poly.pdbx_strand_id
1 'polypeptide(L)'
;TELQVLHEPGRSATSKSYLWLYRTGRAGPAIVLYDYRTTRANKHPRQFLKGFKGYLHVDGYSGYNNLPDITLVGCWAHARRGFVNALKALPPGSETAEVAAKEGLEYCNRLFTLEREMKELPPEERYARRLEYSRPLLDDFYAWLNYQRARVLPKSTFGQAIAYCLNQWEKLQAFLLDGRLELDNNRSERSIKPFVIGRKNWLFSNTPRGARASATIYSIVETAKENGLNPFAYLMYLFERLPNIDIDDEAALDECLPWSGSLPPECRANR
;
A
#
# COMPACT_ATOMS: atom_id res chain seq x y z
N THR A 1 -7.99 6.72 0.05
CA THR A 1 -9.30 6.74 0.74
C THR A 1 -10.15 7.92 0.30
N GLU A 2 -11.48 7.85 0.45
CA GLU A 2 -12.40 8.95 0.15
C GLU A 2 -12.28 10.05 1.21
N LEU A 3 -12.48 11.31 0.79
CA LEU A 3 -12.54 12.49 1.63
C LEU A 3 -13.63 13.42 1.09
N GLN A 4 -14.51 13.89 1.96
CA GLN A 4 -15.47 14.96 1.62
C GLN A 4 -14.83 16.32 1.89
N VAL A 5 -14.97 17.26 0.93
CA VAL A 5 -14.53 18.66 1.10
C VAL A 5 -15.70 19.55 0.75
N LEU A 6 -16.15 20.37 1.71
CA LEU A 6 -17.43 21.09 1.58
C LEU A 6 -17.38 22.22 0.56
N HIS A 7 -16.29 22.97 0.53
CA HIS A 7 -16.15 24.17 -0.32
C HIS A 7 -15.08 23.97 -1.40
N GLU A 8 -15.25 22.93 -2.24
CA GLU A 8 -14.41 22.74 -3.45
C GLU A 8 -14.94 23.60 -4.60
N PRO A 9 -14.12 24.47 -5.21
CA PRO A 9 -14.55 25.30 -6.34
C PRO A 9 -15.09 24.44 -7.50
N GLY A 10 -16.29 24.79 -7.97
CA GLY A 10 -16.94 24.11 -9.09
C GLY A 10 -17.47 22.70 -8.79
N ARG A 11 -17.57 22.29 -7.52
CA ARG A 11 -18.07 20.97 -7.11
C ARG A 11 -19.10 21.07 -6.00
N SER A 12 -20.05 20.12 -5.98
CA SER A 12 -21.00 19.99 -4.88
C SER A 12 -20.29 19.58 -3.59
N ALA A 13 -20.78 20.05 -2.44
CA ALA A 13 -20.32 19.65 -1.12
C ALA A 13 -20.42 18.13 -0.87
N THR A 14 -21.29 17.40 -1.59
CA THR A 14 -21.43 15.95 -1.54
C THR A 14 -20.47 15.20 -2.46
N SER A 15 -19.66 15.91 -3.26
CA SER A 15 -18.69 15.29 -4.17
C SER A 15 -17.59 14.58 -3.37
N LYS A 16 -17.17 13.41 -3.89
CA LYS A 16 -16.08 12.65 -3.30
C LYS A 16 -14.75 13.15 -3.83
N SER A 17 -13.90 13.57 -2.94
CA SER A 17 -12.47 13.78 -3.15
C SER A 17 -11.67 12.66 -2.49
N TYR A 18 -10.37 12.66 -2.63
CA TYR A 18 -9.55 11.50 -2.27
C TYR A 18 -8.25 11.93 -1.63
N LEU A 19 -7.84 11.13 -0.65
CA LEU A 19 -6.49 11.16 -0.14
C LEU A 19 -5.75 9.94 -0.69
N TRP A 20 -4.70 10.20 -1.47
CA TRP A 20 -3.74 9.22 -1.92
C TRP A 20 -2.69 9.02 -0.86
N LEU A 21 -2.06 7.87 -0.85
CA LEU A 21 -0.94 7.58 0.03
C LEU A 21 0.18 6.95 -0.78
N TYR A 22 1.37 7.48 -0.60
CA TYR A 22 2.62 6.92 -1.12
C TYR A 22 3.55 6.67 0.05
N ARG A 23 4.30 5.58 -0.02
CA ARG A 23 5.31 5.31 1.01
C ARG A 23 6.46 4.51 0.44
N THR A 24 7.62 4.62 1.10
CA THR A 24 8.80 3.79 0.81
C THR A 24 8.60 2.35 1.31
N GLY A 25 9.33 1.42 0.70
CA GLY A 25 9.45 0.03 1.16
C GLY A 25 10.28 -0.11 2.44
N ARG A 26 10.92 -1.28 2.61
CA ARG A 26 11.75 -1.56 3.81
C ARG A 26 13.15 -0.98 3.74
N ALA A 27 13.67 -0.77 2.54
CA ALA A 27 15.02 -0.26 2.36
C ALA A 27 15.05 1.26 2.52
N GLY A 28 16.00 1.76 3.30
CA GLY A 28 16.18 3.18 3.56
C GLY A 28 15.17 3.77 4.57
N PRO A 29 15.17 5.11 4.71
CA PRO A 29 14.28 5.80 5.62
C PRO A 29 12.82 5.58 5.26
N ALA A 30 11.97 5.42 6.28
CA ALA A 30 10.55 5.30 6.09
C ALA A 30 9.96 6.68 5.76
N ILE A 31 9.31 6.81 4.60
CA ILE A 31 8.60 8.02 4.18
C ILE A 31 7.15 7.65 3.92
N VAL A 32 6.23 8.41 4.50
CA VAL A 32 4.78 8.26 4.33
C VAL A 32 4.22 9.60 3.87
N LEU A 33 3.68 9.64 2.66
CA LEU A 33 3.16 10.87 2.06
C LEU A 33 1.69 10.73 1.74
N TYR A 34 0.90 11.68 2.23
CA TYR A 34 -0.52 11.81 1.91
C TYR A 34 -0.70 12.95 0.91
N ASP A 35 -1.48 12.70 -0.13
CA ASP A 35 -1.71 13.64 -1.22
C ASP A 35 -3.20 13.81 -1.48
N TYR A 36 -3.71 15.01 -1.22
CA TYR A 36 -5.11 15.35 -1.48
C TYR A 36 -5.36 15.61 -2.96
N ARG A 37 -6.36 14.92 -3.53
CA ARG A 37 -6.79 15.07 -4.92
C ARG A 37 -8.30 15.01 -5.05
N THR A 38 -8.83 15.72 -6.02
CA THR A 38 -10.28 15.79 -6.29
C THR A 38 -10.85 14.53 -6.92
N THR A 39 -9.99 13.63 -7.47
CA THR A 39 -10.43 12.41 -8.15
C THR A 39 -9.48 11.24 -7.88
N ARG A 40 -9.89 10.02 -8.30
CA ARG A 40 -9.04 8.83 -8.34
C ARG A 40 -8.42 8.59 -9.73
N ALA A 41 -8.35 9.60 -10.59
CA ALA A 41 -7.85 9.43 -11.95
C ALA A 41 -6.33 9.11 -11.98
N ASN A 42 -5.92 8.31 -12.97
CA ASN A 42 -4.53 7.89 -13.21
C ASN A 42 -3.54 9.08 -13.34
N LYS A 43 -4.03 10.25 -13.77
CA LYS A 43 -3.18 11.47 -13.88
C LYS A 43 -2.47 11.84 -12.57
N HIS A 44 -3.08 11.54 -11.40
CA HIS A 44 -2.53 11.90 -10.11
C HIS A 44 -1.28 11.07 -9.75
N PRO A 45 -1.33 9.72 -9.72
CA PRO A 45 -0.12 8.94 -9.51
C PRO A 45 0.91 9.14 -10.63
N ARG A 46 0.49 9.35 -11.89
CA ARG A 46 1.41 9.67 -13.00
C ARG A 46 2.18 10.98 -12.75
N GLN A 47 1.51 12.01 -12.24
CA GLN A 47 2.15 13.28 -11.90
C GLN A 47 3.06 13.15 -10.68
N PHE A 48 2.58 12.50 -9.62
CA PHE A 48 3.34 12.35 -8.38
C PHE A 48 4.61 11.52 -8.58
N LEU A 49 4.52 10.44 -9.35
CA LEU A 49 5.63 9.52 -9.63
C LEU A 49 6.41 9.88 -10.90
N LYS A 50 6.26 11.10 -11.42
CA LYS A 50 7.01 11.55 -12.60
C LYS A 50 8.51 11.43 -12.35
N GLY A 51 9.22 10.68 -13.21
CA GLY A 51 10.67 10.44 -13.08
C GLY A 51 11.04 9.28 -12.14
N PHE A 52 10.10 8.74 -11.38
CA PHE A 52 10.35 7.53 -10.60
C PHE A 52 10.49 6.32 -11.52
N LYS A 53 11.49 5.47 -11.24
CA LYS A 53 11.73 4.20 -11.92
C LYS A 53 11.86 3.10 -10.88
N GLY A 54 11.30 1.93 -11.17
CA GLY A 54 11.38 0.77 -10.27
C GLY A 54 10.05 0.11 -9.97
N TYR A 55 9.86 -0.34 -8.75
CA TYR A 55 8.72 -1.17 -8.35
C TYR A 55 7.70 -0.38 -7.52
N LEU A 56 6.43 -0.56 -7.84
CA LEU A 56 5.31 0.03 -7.10
C LEU A 56 4.33 -1.06 -6.65
N HIS A 57 4.20 -1.24 -5.33
CA HIS A 57 3.19 -2.13 -4.76
C HIS A 57 1.80 -1.51 -4.85
N VAL A 58 0.83 -2.29 -5.37
CA VAL A 58 -0.55 -1.83 -5.62
C VAL A 58 -1.58 -2.88 -5.20
N ASP A 59 -2.80 -2.42 -4.93
CA ASP A 59 -3.95 -3.24 -4.54
C ASP A 59 -4.76 -3.82 -5.72
N GLY A 60 -4.30 -3.60 -6.95
CA GLY A 60 -5.03 -3.98 -8.18
C GLY A 60 -5.95 -2.89 -8.72
N TYR A 61 -5.97 -1.70 -8.10
CA TYR A 61 -6.73 -0.57 -8.65
C TYR A 61 -6.17 -0.12 -10.02
N SER A 62 -7.06 -0.01 -11.01
CA SER A 62 -6.69 0.31 -12.40
C SER A 62 -6.05 1.69 -12.60
N GLY A 63 -6.25 2.61 -11.66
CA GLY A 63 -5.64 3.94 -11.68
C GLY A 63 -4.10 3.95 -11.63
N TYR A 64 -3.46 2.82 -11.30
CA TYR A 64 -2.01 2.67 -11.34
C TYR A 64 -1.49 2.05 -12.65
N ASN A 65 -2.38 1.59 -13.53
CA ASN A 65 -1.94 0.96 -14.78
C ASN A 65 -1.27 1.97 -15.71
N ASN A 66 -0.32 1.47 -16.53
CA ASN A 66 0.38 2.26 -17.55
C ASN A 66 1.16 3.48 -17.00
N LEU A 67 1.73 3.36 -15.82
CA LEU A 67 2.71 4.32 -15.32
C LEU A 67 4.05 4.05 -16.03
N PRO A 68 4.70 5.06 -16.63
CA PRO A 68 5.95 4.87 -17.37
C PRO A 68 7.08 4.44 -16.44
N ASP A 69 7.95 3.55 -16.89
CA ASP A 69 9.16 3.08 -16.19
C ASP A 69 8.91 2.44 -14.80
N ILE A 70 7.65 2.06 -14.51
CA ILE A 70 7.25 1.47 -13.23
C ILE A 70 6.72 0.06 -13.42
N THR A 71 7.33 -0.89 -12.72
CA THR A 71 6.82 -2.26 -12.62
C THR A 71 5.86 -2.36 -11.44
N LEU A 72 4.61 -2.75 -11.72
CA LEU A 72 3.60 -2.92 -10.69
C LEU A 72 3.77 -4.27 -9.99
N VAL A 73 3.72 -4.27 -8.66
CA VAL A 73 3.77 -5.45 -7.81
C VAL A 73 2.43 -5.62 -7.11
N GLY A 74 1.76 -6.75 -7.33
CA GLY A 74 0.43 -7.02 -6.79
C GLY A 74 0.47 -7.42 -5.32
N CYS A 75 -0.70 -7.36 -4.69
CA CYS A 75 -0.86 -7.67 -3.27
C CYS A 75 -1.51 -9.05 -3.06
N TRP A 76 -0.76 -9.99 -2.53
CA TRP A 76 -1.27 -11.34 -2.21
C TRP A 76 -2.27 -11.35 -1.06
N ALA A 77 -2.26 -10.35 -0.17
CA ALA A 77 -3.29 -10.23 0.84
C ALA A 77 -4.69 -10.00 0.24
N HIS A 78 -4.79 -9.29 -0.89
CA HIS A 78 -6.03 -9.11 -1.64
C HIS A 78 -6.47 -10.42 -2.32
N ALA A 79 -5.56 -11.14 -2.97
CA ALA A 79 -5.83 -12.46 -3.56
C ALA A 79 -6.36 -13.43 -2.49
N ARG A 80 -5.66 -13.56 -1.36
CA ARG A 80 -6.05 -14.39 -0.23
C ARG A 80 -7.43 -14.02 0.32
N ARG A 81 -7.71 -12.72 0.48
CA ARG A 81 -9.01 -12.21 0.95
C ARG A 81 -10.15 -12.63 0.04
N GLY A 82 -9.93 -12.70 -1.27
CA GLY A 82 -10.89 -13.21 -2.25
C GLY A 82 -11.37 -14.61 -1.90
N PHE A 83 -10.47 -15.55 -1.62
CA PHE A 83 -10.80 -16.93 -1.25
C PHE A 83 -11.46 -17.02 0.14
N VAL A 84 -11.01 -16.21 1.11
CA VAL A 84 -11.68 -16.12 2.44
C VAL A 84 -13.11 -15.64 2.29
N ASN A 85 -13.36 -14.64 1.45
CA ASN A 85 -14.71 -14.14 1.20
C ASN A 85 -15.57 -15.18 0.44
N ALA A 86 -14.95 -15.92 -0.48
CA ALA A 86 -15.63 -17.03 -1.16
C ALA A 86 -16.14 -18.07 -0.17
N LEU A 87 -15.30 -18.52 0.76
CA LEU A 87 -15.71 -19.47 1.80
C LEU A 87 -16.86 -18.95 2.67
N LYS A 88 -16.81 -17.66 3.05
CA LYS A 88 -17.87 -17.05 3.87
C LYS A 88 -19.20 -16.90 3.13
N ALA A 89 -19.18 -16.84 1.81
CA ALA A 89 -20.36 -16.60 0.97
C ALA A 89 -21.00 -17.90 0.46
N LEU A 90 -20.42 -19.07 0.75
CA LEU A 90 -20.97 -20.36 0.31
C LEU A 90 -22.24 -20.69 1.08
N PRO A 91 -23.33 -21.06 0.38
CA PRO A 91 -24.52 -21.58 1.03
C PRO A 91 -24.27 -22.97 1.63
N PRO A 92 -25.09 -23.40 2.62
CA PRO A 92 -25.05 -24.77 3.13
C PRO A 92 -25.19 -25.81 2.00
N GLY A 93 -24.43 -26.90 2.08
CA GLY A 93 -24.46 -27.97 1.07
C GLY A 93 -23.58 -27.73 -0.17
N SER A 94 -22.71 -26.75 -0.15
CA SER A 94 -21.78 -26.42 -1.25
C SER A 94 -20.43 -27.13 -1.13
N GLU A 95 -20.39 -28.40 -0.72
CA GLU A 95 -19.18 -29.13 -0.35
C GLU A 95 -18.06 -29.05 -1.42
N THR A 96 -18.39 -29.30 -2.69
CA THR A 96 -17.38 -29.25 -3.78
C THR A 96 -16.76 -27.84 -3.94
N ALA A 97 -17.60 -26.80 -3.89
CA ALA A 97 -17.12 -25.42 -4.00
C ALA A 97 -16.33 -25.00 -2.74
N GLU A 98 -16.69 -25.54 -1.58
CA GLU A 98 -15.96 -25.33 -0.33
C GLU A 98 -14.56 -25.92 -0.38
N VAL A 99 -14.43 -27.17 -0.84
CA VAL A 99 -13.13 -27.84 -1.03
C VAL A 99 -12.24 -27.02 -1.97
N ALA A 100 -12.74 -26.62 -3.14
CA ALA A 100 -11.97 -25.84 -4.10
C ALA A 100 -11.59 -24.45 -3.55
N ALA A 101 -12.47 -23.76 -2.82
CA ALA A 101 -12.16 -22.47 -2.22
C ALA A 101 -11.13 -22.59 -1.09
N LYS A 102 -11.16 -23.67 -0.31
CA LYS A 102 -10.13 -24.00 0.71
C LYS A 102 -8.79 -24.28 0.05
N GLU A 103 -8.75 -25.01 -1.06
CA GLU A 103 -7.53 -25.28 -1.80
C GLU A 103 -6.90 -23.99 -2.34
N GLY A 104 -7.68 -23.08 -2.95
CA GLY A 104 -7.18 -21.77 -3.38
C GLY A 104 -6.67 -20.90 -2.23
N LEU A 105 -7.31 -20.96 -1.06
CA LEU A 105 -6.81 -20.30 0.15
C LEU A 105 -5.50 -20.92 0.63
N GLU A 106 -5.34 -22.23 0.53
CA GLU A 106 -4.15 -22.95 0.95
C GLU A 106 -2.93 -22.59 0.08
N TYR A 107 -3.07 -22.45 -1.24
CA TYR A 107 -2.01 -21.91 -2.09
C TYR A 107 -1.51 -20.56 -1.57
N CYS A 108 -2.44 -19.65 -1.27
CA CYS A 108 -2.06 -18.35 -0.70
C CYS A 108 -1.37 -18.49 0.67
N ASN A 109 -1.88 -19.34 1.57
CA ASN A 109 -1.30 -19.56 2.91
C ASN A 109 0.13 -20.12 2.82
N ARG A 110 0.37 -21.10 1.95
CA ARG A 110 1.71 -21.66 1.71
C ARG A 110 2.69 -20.60 1.23
N LEU A 111 2.27 -19.72 0.33
CA LEU A 111 3.11 -18.60 -0.13
C LEU A 111 3.48 -17.65 1.01
N PHE A 112 2.51 -17.29 1.86
CA PHE A 112 2.77 -16.48 3.06
C PHE A 112 3.67 -17.17 4.09
N THR A 113 3.60 -18.49 4.17
CA THR A 113 4.48 -19.28 5.07
C THR A 113 5.91 -19.25 4.57
N LEU A 114 6.15 -19.51 3.27
CA LEU A 114 7.46 -19.40 2.64
C LEU A 114 8.09 -18.00 2.87
N GLU A 115 7.32 -16.94 2.65
CA GLU A 115 7.82 -15.57 2.86
C GLU A 115 8.15 -15.27 4.33
N ARG A 116 7.45 -15.87 5.28
CA ARG A 116 7.74 -15.73 6.72
C ARG A 116 9.03 -16.41 7.10
N GLU A 117 9.30 -17.60 6.55
CA GLU A 117 10.54 -18.34 6.75
C GLU A 117 11.75 -17.59 6.17
N MET A 118 11.55 -16.86 5.08
CA MET A 118 12.59 -16.07 4.41
C MET A 118 12.72 -14.62 4.93
N LYS A 119 11.97 -14.25 5.97
CA LYS A 119 11.84 -12.84 6.40
C LYS A 119 13.16 -12.18 6.77
N GLU A 120 14.04 -12.92 7.45
CA GLU A 120 15.31 -12.41 7.97
C GLU A 120 16.48 -12.62 6.98
N LEU A 121 16.25 -13.27 5.84
CA LEU A 121 17.29 -13.50 4.84
C LEU A 121 17.67 -12.20 4.11
N PRO A 122 18.93 -12.03 3.70
CA PRO A 122 19.37 -10.99 2.80
C PRO A 122 18.56 -11.02 1.49
N PRO A 123 18.44 -9.87 0.78
CA PRO A 123 17.67 -9.80 -0.45
C PRO A 123 18.09 -10.82 -1.52
N GLU A 124 19.38 -11.03 -1.71
CA GLU A 124 19.94 -11.95 -2.71
C GLU A 124 19.57 -13.41 -2.39
N GLU A 125 19.68 -13.78 -1.14
CA GLU A 125 19.32 -15.13 -0.68
C GLU A 125 17.80 -15.33 -0.74
N ARG A 126 17.00 -14.33 -0.35
CA ARG A 126 15.55 -14.35 -0.49
C ARG A 126 15.14 -14.49 -1.95
N TYR A 127 15.78 -13.78 -2.87
CA TYR A 127 15.54 -13.92 -4.30
C TYR A 127 15.77 -15.37 -4.77
N ALA A 128 16.94 -15.97 -4.43
CA ALA A 128 17.25 -17.34 -4.80
C ALA A 128 16.23 -18.35 -4.24
N ARG A 129 15.88 -18.23 -2.96
CA ARG A 129 14.87 -19.08 -2.30
C ARG A 129 13.48 -18.94 -2.91
N ARG A 130 13.09 -17.76 -3.32
CA ARG A 130 11.81 -17.54 -4.04
C ARG A 130 11.77 -18.25 -5.37
N LEU A 131 12.87 -18.26 -6.12
CA LEU A 131 12.95 -19.01 -7.38
C LEU A 131 12.89 -20.52 -7.15
N GLU A 132 13.48 -21.01 -6.06
CA GLU A 132 13.51 -22.43 -5.71
C GLU A 132 12.16 -22.95 -5.17
N TYR A 133 11.48 -22.18 -4.30
CA TYR A 133 10.29 -22.66 -3.57
C TYR A 133 9.00 -21.96 -4.00
N SER A 134 9.02 -20.65 -4.20
CA SER A 134 7.80 -19.90 -4.50
C SER A 134 7.43 -20.00 -5.97
N ARG A 135 8.38 -20.05 -6.89
CA ARG A 135 8.12 -20.16 -8.31
C ARG A 135 7.33 -21.43 -8.66
N PRO A 136 7.76 -22.65 -8.26
CA PRO A 136 6.98 -23.87 -8.53
C PRO A 136 5.57 -23.82 -7.94
N LEU A 137 5.44 -23.30 -6.71
CA LEU A 137 4.14 -23.14 -6.07
C LEU A 137 3.21 -22.22 -6.88
N LEU A 138 3.75 -21.15 -7.46
CA LEU A 138 2.97 -20.24 -8.31
C LEU A 138 2.58 -20.88 -9.64
N ASP A 139 3.45 -21.67 -10.24
CA ASP A 139 3.18 -22.39 -11.49
C ASP A 139 2.03 -23.40 -11.28
N ASP A 140 2.06 -24.16 -10.20
CA ASP A 140 0.97 -25.05 -9.78
C ASP A 140 -0.32 -24.29 -9.53
N PHE A 141 -0.25 -23.17 -8.83
CA PHE A 141 -1.42 -22.34 -8.53
C PHE A 141 -2.02 -21.74 -9.81
N TYR A 142 -1.21 -21.31 -10.76
CA TYR A 142 -1.68 -20.79 -12.03
C TYR A 142 -2.42 -21.86 -12.86
N ALA A 143 -1.86 -23.06 -12.90
CA ALA A 143 -2.50 -24.20 -13.57
C ALA A 143 -3.84 -24.52 -12.91
N TRP A 144 -3.90 -24.54 -11.57
CA TRP A 144 -5.09 -24.77 -10.79
C TRP A 144 -6.15 -23.66 -11.01
N LEU A 145 -5.76 -22.38 -11.03
CA LEU A 145 -6.68 -21.27 -11.31
C LEU A 145 -7.35 -21.41 -12.68
N ASN A 146 -6.58 -21.77 -13.73
CA ASN A 146 -7.12 -21.99 -15.07
C ASN A 146 -8.06 -23.21 -15.11
N TYR A 147 -7.73 -24.29 -14.41
CA TYR A 147 -8.61 -25.46 -14.28
C TYR A 147 -9.94 -25.10 -13.61
N GLN A 148 -9.89 -24.35 -12.51
CA GLN A 148 -11.09 -23.94 -11.78
C GLN A 148 -11.93 -22.91 -12.55
N ARG A 149 -11.30 -21.99 -13.30
CA ARG A 149 -12.01 -20.97 -14.09
C ARG A 149 -13.06 -21.57 -15.03
N ALA A 150 -12.78 -22.73 -15.60
CA ALA A 150 -13.71 -23.43 -16.50
C ALA A 150 -14.88 -24.10 -15.79
N ARG A 151 -14.85 -24.20 -14.44
CA ARG A 151 -15.80 -24.99 -13.62
C ARG A 151 -16.64 -24.16 -12.67
N VAL A 152 -16.36 -22.87 -12.56
CA VAL A 152 -17.03 -21.99 -11.61
C VAL A 152 -17.89 -20.94 -12.32
N LEU A 153 -18.97 -20.52 -11.66
CA LEU A 153 -19.77 -19.40 -12.16
C LEU A 153 -18.95 -18.10 -12.05
N PRO A 154 -18.69 -17.37 -13.16
CA PRO A 154 -17.82 -16.18 -13.14
C PRO A 154 -18.26 -15.07 -12.17
N LYS A 155 -19.57 -14.94 -11.92
CA LYS A 155 -20.15 -13.95 -11.02
C LYS A 155 -20.24 -14.40 -9.56
N SER A 156 -19.97 -15.66 -9.24
CA SER A 156 -19.87 -16.11 -7.85
C SER A 156 -18.68 -15.47 -7.15
N THR A 157 -18.71 -15.38 -5.83
CA THR A 157 -17.59 -14.84 -5.03
C THR A 157 -16.30 -15.63 -5.29
N PHE A 158 -16.42 -16.95 -5.46
CA PHE A 158 -15.29 -17.82 -5.80
C PHE A 158 -14.77 -17.54 -7.23
N GLY A 159 -15.68 -17.43 -8.21
CA GLY A 159 -15.30 -17.06 -9.59
C GLY A 159 -14.62 -15.69 -9.67
N GLN A 160 -15.07 -14.72 -8.89
CA GLN A 160 -14.44 -13.41 -8.79
C GLN A 160 -13.03 -13.47 -8.16
N ALA A 161 -12.82 -14.33 -7.16
CA ALA A 161 -11.49 -14.54 -6.56
C ALA A 161 -10.51 -15.13 -7.58
N ILE A 162 -10.92 -16.11 -8.36
CA ILE A 162 -10.14 -16.70 -9.46
C ILE A 162 -9.84 -15.65 -10.53
N ALA A 163 -10.86 -14.92 -10.99
CA ALA A 163 -10.71 -13.88 -11.99
C ALA A 163 -9.76 -12.77 -11.53
N TYR A 164 -9.82 -12.36 -10.26
CA TYR A 164 -8.87 -11.41 -9.69
C TYR A 164 -7.43 -11.92 -9.81
N CYS A 165 -7.15 -13.14 -9.37
CA CYS A 165 -5.82 -13.72 -9.44
C CYS A 165 -5.30 -13.78 -10.88
N LEU A 166 -6.10 -14.25 -11.82
CA LEU A 166 -5.71 -14.36 -13.24
C LEU A 166 -5.49 -12.98 -13.87
N ASN A 167 -6.38 -12.02 -13.62
CA ASN A 167 -6.26 -10.65 -14.16
C ASN A 167 -5.09 -9.86 -13.58
N GLN A 168 -4.63 -10.20 -12.38
CA GLN A 168 -3.50 -9.54 -11.71
C GLN A 168 -2.24 -10.42 -11.74
N TRP A 169 -2.23 -11.54 -12.48
CA TRP A 169 -1.19 -12.55 -12.38
C TRP A 169 0.23 -12.00 -12.58
N GLU A 170 0.45 -11.23 -13.63
CA GLU A 170 1.76 -10.61 -13.91
C GLU A 170 2.24 -9.75 -12.72
N LYS A 171 1.33 -8.98 -12.11
CA LYS A 171 1.64 -8.16 -10.94
C LYS A 171 1.86 -9.02 -9.70
N LEU A 172 1.06 -10.07 -9.50
CA LEU A 172 1.18 -10.96 -8.35
C LEU A 172 2.49 -11.74 -8.34
N GLN A 173 3.01 -12.12 -9.49
CA GLN A 173 4.32 -12.80 -9.58
C GLN A 173 5.52 -11.84 -9.54
N ALA A 174 5.31 -10.52 -9.71
CA ALA A 174 6.40 -9.54 -9.81
C ALA A 174 7.28 -9.43 -8.54
N PHE A 175 6.81 -9.88 -7.37
CA PHE A 175 7.65 -9.94 -6.16
C PHE A 175 8.85 -10.89 -6.31
N LEU A 176 8.82 -11.82 -7.28
CA LEU A 176 9.93 -12.70 -7.63
C LEU A 176 11.08 -11.98 -8.34
N LEU A 177 10.88 -10.75 -8.82
CA LEU A 177 11.90 -10.02 -9.59
C LEU A 177 13.02 -9.44 -8.72
N ASP A 178 12.77 -9.26 -7.41
CA ASP A 178 13.76 -8.68 -6.50
C ASP A 178 13.46 -9.14 -5.06
N GLY A 179 14.47 -9.61 -4.35
CA GLY A 179 14.31 -10.10 -2.97
C GLY A 179 13.95 -9.02 -1.94
N ARG A 180 14.05 -7.72 -2.29
CA ARG A 180 13.62 -6.60 -1.45
C ARG A 180 12.11 -6.37 -1.49
N LEU A 181 11.41 -6.87 -2.52
CA LEU A 181 9.98 -6.67 -2.67
C LEU A 181 9.20 -7.44 -1.59
N GLU A 182 8.11 -6.84 -1.14
CA GLU A 182 7.19 -7.48 -0.19
C GLU A 182 6.11 -8.27 -0.94
N LEU A 183 5.52 -9.26 -0.28
CA LEU A 183 4.44 -10.06 -0.84
C LEU A 183 3.10 -9.30 -0.88
N ASP A 184 2.95 -8.30 -0.02
CA ASP A 184 1.71 -7.53 0.12
C ASP A 184 1.97 -6.02 0.33
N ASN A 185 0.92 -5.22 0.23
CA ASN A 185 0.96 -3.78 0.49
C ASN A 185 0.40 -3.40 1.87
N ASN A 186 0.39 -4.33 2.83
CA ASN A 186 -0.16 -4.12 4.17
C ASN A 186 0.48 -2.93 4.91
N ARG A 187 1.74 -2.58 4.60
CA ARG A 187 2.37 -1.36 5.12
C ARG A 187 1.58 -0.12 4.73
N SER A 188 1.27 0.02 3.44
CA SER A 188 0.49 1.16 2.93
C SER A 188 -0.91 1.17 3.53
N GLU A 189 -1.54 0.00 3.68
CA GLU A 189 -2.85 -0.12 4.32
C GLU A 189 -2.81 0.27 5.80
N ARG A 190 -1.74 -0.05 6.52
CA ARG A 190 -1.55 0.42 7.91
C ARG A 190 -1.34 1.92 7.97
N SER A 191 -0.52 2.47 7.07
CA SER A 191 -0.23 3.91 7.03
C SER A 191 -1.45 4.77 6.70
N ILE A 192 -2.44 4.27 5.94
CA ILE A 192 -3.66 5.05 5.68
C ILE A 192 -4.68 5.03 6.84
N LYS A 193 -4.57 4.04 7.75
CA LYS A 193 -5.54 3.86 8.85
C LYS A 193 -5.68 5.07 9.78
N PRO A 194 -4.60 5.76 10.23
CA PRO A 194 -4.74 6.92 11.11
C PRO A 194 -5.65 7.99 10.52
N PHE A 195 -5.51 8.29 9.24
CA PHE A 195 -6.38 9.22 8.54
C PHE A 195 -7.84 8.71 8.45
N VAL A 196 -8.02 7.44 8.11
CA VAL A 196 -9.37 6.82 8.00
C VAL A 196 -10.10 6.84 9.35
N ILE A 197 -9.37 6.58 10.44
CA ILE A 197 -9.93 6.62 11.80
C ILE A 197 -10.26 8.07 12.18
N GLY A 198 -9.31 9.00 11.99
CA GLY A 198 -9.52 10.42 12.26
C GLY A 198 -10.72 10.98 11.51
N ARG A 199 -10.88 10.62 10.23
CA ARG A 199 -12.03 11.04 9.42
C ARG A 199 -13.38 10.63 10.01
N LYS A 200 -13.47 9.51 10.71
CA LYS A 200 -14.71 9.13 11.41
C LYS A 200 -15.10 10.09 12.52
N ASN A 201 -14.15 10.84 13.06
CA ASN A 201 -14.41 11.84 14.10
C ASN A 201 -14.74 13.21 13.51
N TRP A 202 -13.92 13.72 12.58
CA TRP A 202 -14.08 15.07 12.02
C TRP A 202 -14.87 15.11 10.69
N LEU A 203 -15.21 13.96 10.10
CA LEU A 203 -16.11 13.69 8.97
C LEU A 203 -15.68 14.29 7.63
N PHE A 204 -15.34 15.56 7.55
CA PHE A 204 -15.03 16.30 6.32
C PHE A 204 -13.93 17.34 6.53
N SER A 205 -13.35 17.81 5.43
CA SER A 205 -12.54 19.04 5.40
C SER A 205 -13.39 20.19 4.89
N ASN A 206 -13.22 21.39 5.46
CA ASN A 206 -14.00 22.54 5.05
C ASN A 206 -13.61 23.04 3.65
N THR A 207 -12.28 23.12 3.39
CA THR A 207 -11.75 23.67 2.13
C THR A 207 -10.64 22.77 1.56
N PRO A 208 -10.31 22.89 0.24
CA PRO A 208 -9.15 22.22 -0.34
C PRO A 208 -7.82 22.58 0.32
N ARG A 209 -7.69 23.83 0.80
CA ARG A 209 -6.49 24.27 1.56
C ARG A 209 -6.37 23.50 2.87
N GLY A 210 -7.46 23.35 3.62
CA GLY A 210 -7.51 22.57 4.85
C GLY A 210 -7.22 21.08 4.60
N ALA A 211 -7.77 20.52 3.51
CA ALA A 211 -7.49 19.14 3.13
C ALA A 211 -6.00 18.90 2.82
N ARG A 212 -5.35 19.83 2.09
CA ARG A 212 -3.90 19.79 1.83
C ARG A 212 -3.08 19.94 3.11
N ALA A 213 -3.42 20.91 3.97
CA ALA A 213 -2.75 21.10 5.25
C ALA A 213 -2.82 19.83 6.12
N SER A 214 -4.01 19.21 6.20
CA SER A 214 -4.18 17.93 6.90
C SER A 214 -3.29 16.85 6.28
N ALA A 215 -3.26 16.70 4.95
CA ALA A 215 -2.40 15.74 4.27
C ALA A 215 -0.93 15.94 4.60
N THR A 216 -0.45 17.18 4.61
CA THR A 216 0.94 17.53 4.97
C THR A 216 1.25 17.15 6.41
N ILE A 217 0.41 17.54 7.37
CA ILE A 217 0.64 17.23 8.80
C ILE A 217 0.59 15.71 9.04
N TYR A 218 -0.35 14.99 8.44
CA TYR A 218 -0.37 13.52 8.51
C TYR A 218 0.89 12.90 7.92
N SER A 219 1.41 13.43 6.81
CA SER A 219 2.68 12.97 6.22
C SER A 219 3.84 13.11 7.19
N ILE A 220 3.98 14.28 7.81
CA ILE A 220 5.05 14.57 8.78
C ILE A 220 4.91 13.65 10.00
N VAL A 221 3.71 13.58 10.59
CA VAL A 221 3.45 12.80 11.81
C VAL A 221 3.69 11.31 11.59
N GLU A 222 3.15 10.74 10.50
CA GLU A 222 3.29 9.30 10.25
C GLU A 222 4.73 8.94 9.80
N THR A 223 5.40 9.82 9.07
CA THR A 223 6.83 9.66 8.77
C THR A 223 7.69 9.72 10.04
N ALA A 224 7.41 10.66 10.94
CA ALA A 224 8.11 10.76 12.21
C ALA A 224 7.96 9.47 13.05
N LYS A 225 6.74 8.96 13.19
CA LYS A 225 6.46 7.69 13.91
C LYS A 225 7.20 6.50 13.33
N GLU A 226 7.21 6.35 12.01
CA GLU A 226 7.89 5.25 11.30
C GLU A 226 9.43 5.33 11.46
N ASN A 227 9.98 6.51 11.77
CA ASN A 227 11.40 6.73 12.05
C ASN A 227 11.70 6.79 13.56
N GLY A 228 10.77 6.38 14.43
CA GLY A 228 10.98 6.29 15.87
C GLY A 228 11.08 7.64 16.58
N LEU A 229 10.43 8.69 16.04
CA LEU A 229 10.37 10.01 16.66
C LEU A 229 9.10 10.17 17.49
N ASN A 230 9.14 11.04 18.49
CA ASN A 230 7.98 11.62 19.14
C ASN A 230 7.36 12.67 18.21
N PRO A 231 6.16 12.46 17.65
CA PRO A 231 5.62 13.36 16.64
C PRO A 231 5.36 14.78 17.17
N PHE A 232 5.01 14.92 18.46
CA PHE A 232 4.77 16.23 19.06
C PHE A 232 6.07 17.03 19.17
N ALA A 233 7.11 16.45 19.77
CA ALA A 233 8.41 17.12 19.91
C ALA A 233 9.02 17.43 18.54
N TYR A 234 8.87 16.52 17.57
CA TYR A 234 9.35 16.74 16.21
C TYR A 234 8.60 17.88 15.50
N LEU A 235 7.26 17.96 15.65
CA LEU A 235 6.50 19.07 15.08
C LEU A 235 6.88 20.41 15.73
N MET A 236 7.07 20.46 17.04
CA MET A 236 7.55 21.66 17.76
C MET A 236 8.89 22.11 17.18
N TYR A 237 9.84 21.18 17.08
CA TYR A 237 11.15 21.46 16.47
C TYR A 237 11.03 22.04 15.06
N LEU A 238 10.18 21.43 14.20
CA LEU A 238 9.99 21.93 12.83
C LEU A 238 9.37 23.33 12.80
N PHE A 239 8.37 23.62 13.65
CA PHE A 239 7.76 24.94 13.71
C PHE A 239 8.69 26.02 14.24
N GLU A 240 9.65 25.68 15.08
CA GLU A 240 10.69 26.59 15.57
C GLU A 240 11.84 26.75 14.55
N ARG A 241 12.24 25.66 13.89
CA ARG A 241 13.42 25.65 13.00
C ARG A 241 13.12 26.21 11.61
N LEU A 242 12.04 25.73 10.93
CA LEU A 242 11.77 26.06 9.54
C LEU A 242 11.58 27.56 9.25
N PRO A 243 10.94 28.37 10.11
CA PRO A 243 10.84 29.81 9.88
C PRO A 243 12.18 30.56 9.95
N ASN A 244 13.22 29.94 10.50
CA ASN A 244 14.53 30.54 10.79
C ASN A 244 15.66 30.00 9.91
N ILE A 245 15.35 29.19 8.90
CA ILE A 245 16.30 28.69 7.90
C ILE A 245 15.91 29.17 6.51
N ASP A 246 16.87 29.21 5.61
CA ASP A 246 16.60 29.40 4.19
C ASP A 246 16.01 28.11 3.63
N ILE A 247 14.78 28.17 3.10
CA ILE A 247 14.08 27.01 2.52
C ILE A 247 14.70 26.56 1.18
N ASP A 248 15.55 27.37 0.57
CA ASP A 248 16.28 27.01 -0.64
C ASP A 248 17.65 26.36 -0.32
N ASP A 249 18.05 26.34 0.96
CA ASP A 249 19.22 25.60 1.45
C ASP A 249 18.86 24.13 1.72
N GLU A 250 19.17 23.25 0.75
CA GLU A 250 18.91 21.82 0.85
C GLU A 250 19.63 21.19 2.05
N ALA A 251 20.83 21.65 2.41
CA ALA A 251 21.57 21.10 3.56
C ALA A 251 20.88 21.42 4.88
N ALA A 252 20.37 22.65 5.04
CA ALA A 252 19.59 23.04 6.22
C ALA A 252 18.25 22.26 6.32
N LEU A 253 17.62 21.97 5.18
CA LEU A 253 16.42 21.12 5.13
C LEU A 253 16.72 19.66 5.47
N ASP A 254 17.87 19.13 5.00
CA ASP A 254 18.29 17.75 5.29
C ASP A 254 18.53 17.53 6.79
N GLU A 255 19.01 18.54 7.51
CA GLU A 255 19.12 18.48 8.98
C GLU A 255 17.77 18.30 9.68
N CYS A 256 16.68 18.76 9.07
CA CYS A 256 15.33 18.66 9.60
C CYS A 256 14.64 17.33 9.30
N LEU A 257 15.20 16.49 8.43
CA LEU A 257 14.56 15.22 8.04
C LEU A 257 14.45 14.24 9.21
N PRO A 258 13.38 13.41 9.27
CA PRO A 258 13.11 12.50 10.41
C PRO A 258 14.20 11.48 10.70
N TRP A 259 15.09 11.23 9.75
CA TRP A 259 16.23 10.31 9.89
C TRP A 259 17.57 11.04 10.07
N SER A 260 17.56 12.37 10.16
CA SER A 260 18.78 13.15 10.39
C SER A 260 19.39 12.84 11.76
N GLY A 261 20.74 12.74 11.76
CA GLY A 261 21.51 12.64 13.00
C GLY A 261 21.55 13.94 13.81
N SER A 262 21.21 15.08 13.18
CA SER A 262 21.23 16.41 13.77
C SER A 262 19.99 16.75 14.59
N LEU A 263 18.96 15.89 14.57
CA LEU A 263 17.73 16.13 15.34
C LEU A 263 18.01 16.14 16.84
N PRO A 264 17.39 17.09 17.59
CA PRO A 264 17.46 17.14 19.05
C PRO A 264 17.05 15.82 19.71
N PRO A 265 17.71 15.41 20.82
CA PRO A 265 17.41 14.16 21.51
C PRO A 265 15.93 14.01 21.94
N GLU A 266 15.28 15.09 22.32
CA GLU A 266 13.87 15.16 22.69
C GLU A 266 12.91 14.78 21.54
N CYS A 267 13.36 14.89 20.30
CA CYS A 267 12.61 14.42 19.14
C CYS A 267 12.56 12.88 19.05
N ARG A 268 13.43 12.16 19.75
CA ARG A 268 13.42 10.70 19.77
C ARG A 268 12.29 10.18 20.67
N ALA A 269 11.58 9.15 20.23
CA ALA A 269 10.60 8.49 21.07
C ALA A 269 11.34 7.74 22.21
N ASN A 270 10.89 7.93 23.45
CA ASN A 270 11.33 7.07 24.54
C ASN A 270 10.89 5.63 24.23
N ARG A 271 11.84 4.71 24.21
CA ARG A 271 11.58 3.28 24.03
C ARG A 271 10.97 2.67 25.27
#